data_929b0e8c8c1f9d3583548d65bafb1d47
#
_entry.id   929b0e8c8c1f9d3583548d65bafb1d47
#
_cell.length_a   1.000
_cell.length_b   1.000
_cell.length_c   1.000
_cell.angle_alpha   90.00
_cell.angle_beta   90.00
_cell.angle_gamma   90.00
#
_symmetry.space_group_name_H-M   'P 1'
#
loop_
_entity.id
_entity.type
_entity.pdbx_description
1 polymer ?
#
loop_
_entity_poly.entity_id
_entity_poly.type
_entity_poly.pdbx_seq_one_letter_code
_entity_poly.pdbx_strand_id
1 'polypeptide(L)'
;MFVRKKKNSSGSVSVQIISKNNNKYKVVETIGCGRNEFEVEQLLQNAKNRLIELEPNLFDFMNYNNQKLTNKDMRVIGDELIFGKLFKDLGCENILFKKEEDKEIFKALVVSRLLYPGSKLYLIDYYHIYKKRKIDKNKIYRCLDNIYEDHLKQNIEKCIFNHTNEKMNNTITFTFYDVTTLYFESESEDDLRRVGFSKEGKLARPQIQLGLFTTLQGYPLSYEVYEGNKFEGHTLIDILKKFQEKFNLSSKPVVVADRGMLNNDNLAYLETNGYKYIIAAKIKNISNELKEEISNLSFIDDSTIHTININKELIYKEQNEEINLINKKRVHKKSLDIKQRFILSYSSKRAKKDKYTREKAIEKIQSKISKNITKSDLKLSYYAKYLDIDNTLDIKYRLNPKKIIEDEKLDGIKGFITNDFTLNPNEIIQHYQNQYDIEKAFRISKTDLKIRPIYHRLETRIKAHILISFVAYAVYKEFERKIKLSNVDVKFKLTFDYIKTMYGYKTLFGVEPLEMDEIQRQIYDAIYSK
;
A
#
# COMPACT_ATOMS: atom_id res chain seq x y z
N MET A 1 -45.44 21.48 7.34
CA MET A 1 -45.14 21.78 5.89
C MET A 1 -46.18 21.15 4.98
N PHE A 2 -46.21 21.49 3.66
CA PHE A 2 -47.13 20.89 2.69
C PHE A 2 -46.55 20.93 1.30
N VAL A 3 -47.05 20.03 0.41
CA VAL A 3 -46.63 19.97 -0.99
C VAL A 3 -47.46 20.92 -1.84
N ARG A 4 -46.81 21.71 -2.72
CA ARG A 4 -47.44 22.64 -3.64
C ARG A 4 -47.03 22.32 -5.10
N LYS A 5 -48.04 22.32 -6.01
CA LYS A 5 -47.81 22.37 -7.45
C LYS A 5 -47.76 23.83 -7.91
N LYS A 6 -46.74 24.21 -8.67
CA LYS A 6 -46.61 25.54 -9.26
C LYS A 6 -46.48 25.41 -10.79
N LYS A 7 -47.41 25.98 -11.52
CA LYS A 7 -47.30 26.09 -13.00
C LYS A 7 -46.22 27.12 -13.35
N ASN A 8 -45.31 26.77 -14.23
CA ASN A 8 -44.25 27.61 -14.74
C ASN A 8 -44.69 28.26 -16.09
N SER A 9 -44.08 29.36 -16.47
CA SER A 9 -44.30 30.03 -17.77
C SER A 9 -43.94 29.13 -18.97
N SER A 10 -43.08 28.10 -18.75
CA SER A 10 -42.69 27.12 -19.77
C SER A 10 -43.70 25.97 -19.96
N GLY A 11 -44.88 26.03 -19.29
CA GLY A 11 -45.88 24.96 -19.33
C GLY A 11 -45.60 23.74 -18.45
N SER A 12 -44.41 23.68 -17.81
CA SER A 12 -44.07 22.63 -16.87
C SER A 12 -44.69 22.91 -15.49
N VAL A 13 -44.80 21.88 -14.64
CA VAL A 13 -45.29 21.97 -13.26
C VAL A 13 -44.15 21.64 -12.31
N SER A 14 -43.76 22.60 -11.46
CA SER A 14 -42.81 22.37 -10.35
C SER A 14 -43.54 21.83 -9.14
N VAL A 15 -42.98 20.81 -8.51
CA VAL A 15 -43.45 20.26 -7.24
C VAL A 15 -42.49 20.71 -6.13
N GLN A 16 -43.03 21.38 -5.11
CA GLN A 16 -42.27 22.06 -4.05
C GLN A 16 -42.83 21.71 -2.68
N ILE A 17 -41.94 21.61 -1.68
CA ILE A 17 -42.29 21.55 -0.27
C ILE A 17 -42.24 22.97 0.29
N ILE A 18 -43.34 23.41 0.89
CA ILE A 18 -43.55 24.77 1.40
C ILE A 18 -43.74 24.72 2.91
N SER A 19 -43.06 25.60 3.63
CA SER A 19 -43.34 25.90 5.03
C SER A 19 -44.16 27.21 5.13
N LYS A 20 -45.16 27.22 6.00
CA LYS A 20 -45.93 28.40 6.34
C LYS A 20 -45.61 28.82 7.77
N ASN A 21 -44.97 30.00 7.93
CA ASN A 21 -44.69 30.57 9.24
C ASN A 21 -45.13 32.03 9.24
N ASN A 22 -45.89 32.46 10.25
CA ASN A 22 -46.42 33.82 10.39
C ASN A 22 -47.03 34.38 9.10
N ASN A 23 -47.91 33.61 8.46
CA ASN A 23 -48.58 33.91 7.16
C ASN A 23 -47.65 34.16 5.97
N LYS A 24 -46.35 33.89 6.08
CA LYS A 24 -45.39 33.91 4.95
C LYS A 24 -45.08 32.49 4.48
N TYR A 25 -45.10 32.31 3.15
CA TYR A 25 -44.73 31.02 2.53
C TYR A 25 -43.26 31.03 2.17
N LYS A 26 -42.52 30.03 2.62
CA LYS A 26 -41.12 29.82 2.27
C LYS A 26 -40.98 28.47 1.57
N VAL A 27 -40.32 28.42 0.40
CA VAL A 27 -39.95 27.17 -0.27
C VAL A 27 -38.83 26.53 0.55
N VAL A 28 -39.09 25.34 1.07
CA VAL A 28 -38.09 24.53 1.78
C VAL A 28 -37.24 23.77 0.80
N GLU A 29 -37.90 23.08 -0.15
CA GLU A 29 -37.23 22.27 -1.16
C GLU A 29 -38.06 22.22 -2.46
N THR A 30 -37.38 22.19 -3.63
CA THR A 30 -38.01 21.92 -4.91
C THR A 30 -37.65 20.51 -5.35
N ILE A 31 -38.63 19.62 -5.41
CA ILE A 31 -38.44 18.20 -5.70
C ILE A 31 -38.12 17.97 -7.17
N GLY A 32 -38.75 18.75 -8.06
CA GLY A 32 -38.49 18.69 -9.49
C GLY A 32 -39.54 19.41 -10.32
N CYS A 33 -39.41 19.31 -11.66
CA CYS A 33 -40.37 19.83 -12.65
C CYS A 33 -40.76 18.70 -13.59
N GLY A 34 -42.08 18.47 -13.78
CA GLY A 34 -42.66 17.53 -14.73
C GLY A 34 -43.34 18.25 -15.89
N ARG A 35 -43.32 17.65 -17.09
CA ARG A 35 -43.97 18.18 -18.29
C ARG A 35 -45.26 17.45 -18.64
N ASN A 36 -45.46 16.26 -18.10
CA ASN A 36 -46.67 15.44 -18.28
C ASN A 36 -47.23 15.03 -16.92
N GLU A 37 -48.47 14.53 -16.92
CA GLU A 37 -49.16 14.13 -15.69
C GLU A 37 -48.46 13.01 -14.93
N PHE A 38 -47.86 12.05 -15.63
CA PHE A 38 -47.17 10.93 -15.04
C PHE A 38 -45.89 11.37 -14.28
N GLU A 39 -45.09 12.25 -14.87
CA GLU A 39 -43.90 12.84 -14.21
C GLU A 39 -44.29 13.67 -12.97
N VAL A 40 -45.37 14.45 -13.09
CA VAL A 40 -45.86 15.26 -11.95
C VAL A 40 -46.36 14.36 -10.83
N GLU A 41 -46.97 13.24 -11.13
CA GLU A 41 -47.48 12.31 -10.13
C GLU A 41 -46.32 11.57 -9.40
N GLN A 42 -45.30 11.17 -10.13
CA GLN A 42 -44.08 10.65 -9.52
C GLN A 42 -43.38 11.68 -8.62
N LEU A 43 -43.27 12.92 -9.05
CA LEU A 43 -42.70 14.02 -8.25
C LEU A 43 -43.55 14.31 -7.01
N LEU A 44 -44.86 14.21 -7.09
CA LEU A 44 -45.75 14.34 -5.92
C LEU A 44 -45.57 13.22 -4.91
N GLN A 45 -45.42 11.98 -5.36
CA GLN A 45 -45.11 10.87 -4.46
C GLN A 45 -43.76 11.06 -3.77
N ASN A 46 -42.77 11.46 -4.53
CA ASN A 46 -41.45 11.80 -3.96
C ASN A 46 -41.53 12.96 -2.96
N ALA A 47 -42.34 13.99 -3.26
CA ALA A 47 -42.55 15.12 -2.35
C ALA A 47 -43.27 14.73 -1.06
N LYS A 48 -44.25 13.83 -1.12
CA LYS A 48 -44.93 13.30 0.05
C LYS A 48 -43.98 12.49 0.93
N ASN A 49 -43.17 11.60 0.34
CA ASN A 49 -42.17 10.84 1.09
C ASN A 49 -41.16 11.77 1.74
N ARG A 50 -40.72 12.81 1.03
CA ARG A 50 -39.77 13.80 1.56
C ARG A 50 -40.39 14.67 2.66
N LEU A 51 -41.67 14.99 2.56
CA LEU A 51 -42.40 15.71 3.60
C LEU A 51 -42.45 14.90 4.91
N ILE A 52 -42.69 13.59 4.84
CA ILE A 52 -42.68 12.68 5.98
C ILE A 52 -41.30 12.64 6.63
N GLU A 53 -40.22 12.64 5.84
CA GLU A 53 -38.83 12.70 6.35
C GLU A 53 -38.55 14.02 7.10
N LEU A 54 -39.16 15.14 6.66
CA LEU A 54 -38.94 16.47 7.24
C LEU A 54 -39.83 16.76 8.49
N GLU A 55 -41.05 16.21 8.49
CA GLU A 55 -42.02 16.34 9.62
C GLU A 55 -42.72 14.99 9.85
N PRO A 56 -42.04 14.00 10.44
CA PRO A 56 -42.68 12.70 10.70
C PRO A 56 -43.71 12.83 11.82
N ASN A 57 -44.94 12.33 11.59
CA ASN A 57 -45.96 12.20 12.61
C ASN A 57 -46.20 10.72 12.95
N LEU A 58 -46.90 10.45 14.06
CA LEU A 58 -47.15 9.11 14.57
C LEU A 58 -47.93 8.23 13.57
N PHE A 59 -48.81 8.84 12.77
CA PHE A 59 -49.63 8.15 11.76
C PHE A 59 -48.76 7.71 10.55
N ASP A 60 -47.82 8.57 10.16
CA ASP A 60 -46.85 8.28 9.11
C ASP A 60 -45.90 7.15 9.53
N PHE A 61 -45.48 7.13 10.79
CA PHE A 61 -44.68 6.08 11.39
C PHE A 61 -45.40 4.71 11.39
N MET A 62 -46.69 4.69 11.80
CA MET A 62 -47.48 3.45 11.75
C MET A 62 -47.71 2.91 10.31
N ASN A 63 -47.98 3.80 9.37
CA ASN A 63 -48.15 3.43 7.96
C ASN A 63 -46.84 2.98 7.30
N TYR A 64 -45.69 3.58 7.69
CA TYR A 64 -44.40 3.18 7.19
C TYR A 64 -43.98 1.78 7.66
N ASN A 65 -44.19 1.48 8.94
CA ASN A 65 -43.87 0.16 9.51
C ASN A 65 -44.77 -0.98 8.93
N ASN A 66 -45.94 -0.65 8.38
CA ASN A 66 -46.80 -1.62 7.72
C ASN A 66 -46.55 -1.79 6.20
N GLN A 67 -45.59 -1.01 5.62
CA GLN A 67 -45.23 -1.19 4.20
C GLN A 67 -44.38 -2.46 4.03
N LYS A 68 -44.70 -3.29 3.04
CA LYS A 68 -43.83 -4.41 2.67
C LYS A 68 -42.48 -3.89 2.19
N LEU A 69 -41.39 -4.33 2.85
CA LEU A 69 -40.03 -4.05 2.43
C LEU A 69 -39.82 -4.52 0.98
N THR A 70 -39.28 -3.65 0.16
CA THR A 70 -38.95 -3.93 -1.23
C THR A 70 -37.44 -3.86 -1.45
N ASN A 71 -36.93 -4.40 -2.56
CA ASN A 71 -35.51 -4.27 -2.94
C ASN A 71 -35.04 -2.80 -3.06
N LYS A 72 -35.94 -1.82 -3.20
CA LYS A 72 -35.61 -0.39 -3.23
C LYS A 72 -35.24 0.15 -1.85
N ASP A 73 -35.73 -0.49 -0.79
CA ASP A 73 -35.49 -0.08 0.59
C ASP A 73 -34.24 -0.72 1.17
N MET A 74 -33.81 -1.84 0.58
CA MET A 74 -32.63 -2.61 0.99
C MET A 74 -31.32 -1.95 0.57
N ARG A 75 -30.35 -1.91 1.47
CA ARG A 75 -29.01 -1.35 1.26
C ARG A 75 -27.96 -2.22 1.92
N VAL A 76 -26.81 -2.33 1.28
CA VAL A 76 -25.62 -2.90 1.92
C VAL A 76 -25.09 -1.89 2.95
N ILE A 77 -24.93 -2.31 4.20
CA ILE A 77 -24.42 -1.48 5.29
C ILE A 77 -23.09 -2.01 5.86
N GLY A 78 -22.74 -3.25 5.57
CA GLY A 78 -21.59 -3.92 6.19
C GLY A 78 -20.27 -3.18 6.01
N ASP A 79 -20.07 -2.52 4.87
CA ASP A 79 -18.88 -1.70 4.62
C ASP A 79 -18.76 -0.53 5.63
N GLU A 80 -19.82 0.25 5.82
CA GLU A 80 -19.84 1.35 6.78
C GLU A 80 -19.82 0.84 8.22
N LEU A 81 -20.60 -0.20 8.49
CA LEU A 81 -20.73 -0.76 9.83
C LEU A 81 -19.39 -1.31 10.34
N ILE A 82 -18.65 -2.00 9.51
CA ILE A 82 -17.38 -2.64 9.88
C ILE A 82 -16.18 -1.73 9.56
N PHE A 83 -15.98 -1.38 8.30
CA PHE A 83 -14.80 -0.63 7.88
C PHE A 83 -14.94 0.87 8.14
N GLY A 84 -16.17 1.43 8.12
CA GLY A 84 -16.42 2.79 8.55
C GLY A 84 -16.11 3.00 10.03
N LYS A 85 -16.43 2.03 10.89
CA LYS A 85 -16.04 2.03 12.30
C LYS A 85 -14.52 1.99 12.46
N LEU A 86 -13.83 1.10 11.76
CA LEU A 86 -12.36 1.00 11.82
C LEU A 86 -11.67 2.26 11.27
N PHE A 87 -12.20 2.87 10.21
CA PHE A 87 -11.72 4.17 9.71
C PHE A 87 -11.80 5.26 10.78
N LYS A 88 -12.89 5.27 11.55
CA LYS A 88 -13.06 6.17 12.70
C LYS A 88 -12.07 5.85 13.82
N ASP A 89 -11.90 4.58 14.17
CA ASP A 89 -10.98 4.14 15.23
C ASP A 89 -9.52 4.46 14.92
N LEU A 90 -9.13 4.48 13.64
CA LEU A 90 -7.83 4.97 13.18
C LEU A 90 -7.65 6.49 13.33
N GLY A 91 -8.68 7.23 13.77
CA GLY A 91 -8.67 8.69 13.90
C GLY A 91 -8.89 9.44 12.58
N CYS A 92 -9.10 8.73 11.46
CA CYS A 92 -9.25 9.35 10.14
C CYS A 92 -10.52 10.22 10.01
N GLU A 93 -11.54 10.00 10.84
CA GLU A 93 -12.76 10.82 10.86
C GLU A 93 -12.51 12.23 11.43
N ASN A 94 -11.47 12.40 12.26
CA ASN A 94 -11.14 13.68 12.89
C ASN A 94 -10.27 14.59 12.01
N ILE A 95 -9.91 14.15 10.82
CA ILE A 95 -9.09 14.94 9.89
C ILE A 95 -9.93 16.07 9.33
N LEU A 96 -9.38 17.26 9.38
CA LEU A 96 -10.04 18.47 8.88
C LEU A 96 -9.89 18.56 7.37
N PHE A 97 -10.99 18.45 6.66
CA PHE A 97 -11.12 18.76 5.26
C PHE A 97 -11.67 20.17 5.12
N LYS A 98 -11.30 20.90 4.07
CA LYS A 98 -11.90 22.22 3.77
C LYS A 98 -13.40 22.14 3.49
N LYS A 99 -13.86 20.99 2.97
CA LYS A 99 -15.27 20.71 2.68
C LYS A 99 -15.67 19.38 3.31
N GLU A 100 -16.76 19.35 4.06
CA GLU A 100 -17.28 18.12 4.65
C GLU A 100 -17.68 17.09 3.57
N GLU A 101 -18.14 17.55 2.40
CA GLU A 101 -18.44 16.68 1.27
C GLU A 101 -17.20 15.89 0.80
N ASP A 102 -16.01 16.51 0.78
CA ASP A 102 -14.77 15.83 0.40
C ASP A 102 -14.36 14.77 1.41
N LYS A 103 -14.62 15.00 2.69
CA LYS A 103 -14.40 14.02 3.76
C LYS A 103 -15.30 12.79 3.58
N GLU A 104 -16.59 13.02 3.33
CA GLU A 104 -17.54 11.93 3.05
C GLU A 104 -17.15 11.12 1.81
N ILE A 105 -16.74 11.79 0.73
CA ILE A 105 -16.27 11.12 -0.49
C ILE A 105 -14.97 10.37 -0.23
N PHE A 106 -14.02 10.94 0.51
CA PHE A 106 -12.77 10.27 0.87
C PHE A 106 -13.03 9.00 1.67
N LYS A 107 -13.86 9.07 2.72
CA LYS A 107 -14.29 7.91 3.49
C LYS A 107 -14.92 6.84 2.60
N ALA A 108 -15.87 7.25 1.74
CA ALA A 108 -16.52 6.35 0.80
C ALA A 108 -15.52 5.65 -0.14
N LEU A 109 -14.51 6.37 -0.64
CA LEU A 109 -13.45 5.83 -1.51
C LEU A 109 -12.55 4.83 -0.77
N VAL A 110 -12.26 5.05 0.51
CA VAL A 110 -11.47 4.14 1.35
C VAL A 110 -12.25 2.89 1.69
N VAL A 111 -13.44 3.06 2.27
CA VAL A 111 -14.26 1.96 2.81
C VAL A 111 -14.73 1.02 1.72
N SER A 112 -15.22 1.57 0.59
CA SER A 112 -15.67 0.75 -0.54
C SER A 112 -14.54 -0.05 -1.19
N ARG A 113 -13.29 0.42 -1.13
CA ARG A 113 -12.14 -0.28 -1.70
C ARG A 113 -11.89 -1.64 -1.04
N LEU A 114 -12.32 -1.81 0.21
CA LEU A 114 -12.14 -3.06 0.94
C LEU A 114 -13.08 -4.16 0.46
N LEU A 115 -14.33 -3.81 0.13
CA LEU A 115 -15.33 -4.79 -0.34
C LEU A 115 -15.46 -4.85 -1.87
N TYR A 116 -15.34 -3.70 -2.53
CA TYR A 116 -15.59 -3.52 -3.96
C TYR A 116 -14.44 -2.77 -4.62
N PRO A 117 -13.22 -3.35 -4.60
CA PRO A 117 -12.05 -2.70 -5.17
C PRO A 117 -12.22 -2.54 -6.68
N GLY A 118 -12.13 -1.30 -7.16
CA GLY A 118 -12.33 -0.98 -8.56
C GLY A 118 -11.96 0.45 -8.93
N SER A 119 -12.36 0.86 -10.14
CA SER A 119 -12.20 2.24 -10.61
C SER A 119 -13.12 3.20 -9.86
N LYS A 120 -12.86 4.50 -9.97
CA LYS A 120 -13.75 5.51 -9.38
C LYS A 120 -15.15 5.54 -10.04
N LEU A 121 -15.24 5.13 -11.29
CA LEU A 121 -16.53 4.95 -11.97
C LEU A 121 -17.30 3.75 -11.40
N TYR A 122 -16.61 2.64 -11.16
CA TYR A 122 -17.21 1.48 -10.53
C TYR A 122 -17.77 1.78 -9.14
N LEU A 123 -17.14 2.70 -8.39
CA LEU A 123 -17.67 3.17 -7.12
C LEU A 123 -19.04 3.86 -7.27
N ILE A 124 -19.24 4.64 -8.34
CA ILE A 124 -20.52 5.31 -8.62
C ILE A 124 -21.62 4.26 -8.81
N ASP A 125 -21.33 3.23 -9.62
CA ASP A 125 -22.26 2.13 -9.85
C ASP A 125 -22.56 1.36 -8.57
N TYR A 126 -21.51 1.07 -7.76
CA TYR A 126 -21.68 0.44 -6.47
C TYR A 126 -22.61 1.25 -5.54
N TYR A 127 -22.40 2.55 -5.42
CA TYR A 127 -23.24 3.41 -4.59
C TYR A 127 -24.68 3.48 -5.12
N HIS A 128 -24.85 3.54 -6.43
CA HIS A 128 -26.19 3.54 -7.04
C HIS A 128 -26.94 2.22 -6.81
N ILE A 129 -26.28 1.10 -7.07
CA ILE A 129 -26.91 -0.23 -7.01
C ILE A 129 -27.13 -0.69 -5.56
N TYR A 130 -26.10 -0.60 -4.72
CA TYR A 130 -26.10 -1.23 -3.39
C TYR A 130 -26.43 -0.26 -2.25
N LYS A 131 -26.11 1.02 -2.40
CA LYS A 131 -26.39 2.05 -1.39
C LYS A 131 -27.63 2.88 -1.71
N LYS A 132 -28.23 2.73 -2.91
CA LYS A 132 -29.34 3.55 -3.41
C LYS A 132 -29.04 5.06 -3.32
N ARG A 133 -27.78 5.45 -3.49
CA ARG A 133 -27.29 6.83 -3.42
C ARG A 133 -26.55 7.17 -4.70
N LYS A 134 -26.81 8.36 -5.26
CA LYS A 134 -26.08 8.87 -6.42
C LYS A 134 -24.88 9.70 -5.97
N ILE A 135 -23.72 9.42 -6.50
CA ILE A 135 -22.51 10.24 -6.34
C ILE A 135 -22.15 10.82 -7.69
N ASP A 136 -21.94 12.13 -7.73
CA ASP A 136 -21.51 12.83 -8.96
C ASP A 136 -20.02 12.53 -9.23
N LYS A 137 -19.73 12.07 -10.45
CA LYS A 137 -18.38 11.81 -10.94
C LYS A 137 -17.44 13.00 -10.75
N ASN A 138 -17.91 14.23 -11.06
CA ASN A 138 -17.08 15.43 -10.96
C ASN A 138 -16.73 15.79 -9.51
N LYS A 139 -17.61 15.47 -8.56
CA LYS A 139 -17.33 15.63 -7.12
C LYS A 139 -16.21 14.71 -6.67
N ILE A 140 -16.18 13.46 -7.16
CA ILE A 140 -15.09 12.51 -6.86
C ILE A 140 -13.75 13.05 -7.37
N TYR A 141 -13.69 13.51 -8.62
CA TYR A 141 -12.44 14.03 -9.19
C TYR A 141 -11.97 15.32 -8.50
N ARG A 142 -12.88 16.24 -8.15
CA ARG A 142 -12.55 17.43 -7.36
C ARG A 142 -12.04 17.08 -5.97
N CYS A 143 -12.65 16.09 -5.31
CA CYS A 143 -12.16 15.58 -4.04
C CYS A 143 -10.72 15.05 -4.15
N LEU A 144 -10.38 14.29 -5.22
CA LEU A 144 -9.01 13.82 -5.44
C LEU A 144 -8.01 14.98 -5.60
N ASP A 145 -8.40 16.04 -6.31
CA ASP A 145 -7.56 17.21 -6.49
C ASP A 145 -7.39 17.97 -5.16
N ASN A 146 -8.47 18.19 -4.40
CA ASN A 146 -8.47 18.87 -3.09
C ASN A 146 -7.64 18.12 -2.04
N ILE A 147 -7.67 16.78 -2.00
CA ILE A 147 -6.86 15.95 -1.09
C ILE A 147 -5.37 16.30 -1.20
N TYR A 148 -4.88 16.52 -2.40
CA TYR A 148 -3.49 16.87 -2.65
C TYR A 148 -3.20 18.34 -2.29
N GLU A 149 -4.04 19.27 -2.73
CA GLU A 149 -3.89 20.70 -2.48
C GLU A 149 -3.98 21.06 -0.99
N ASP A 150 -4.79 20.34 -0.24
CA ASP A 150 -4.98 20.55 1.21
C ASP A 150 -3.89 19.89 2.06
N HIS A 151 -2.87 19.29 1.45
CA HIS A 151 -1.76 18.61 2.14
C HIS A 151 -2.19 17.56 3.17
N LEU A 152 -3.32 16.89 2.93
CA LEU A 152 -3.94 15.95 3.89
C LEU A 152 -3.09 14.71 4.16
N LYS A 153 -2.14 14.36 3.28
CA LYS A 153 -1.28 13.18 3.43
C LYS A 153 -0.60 13.13 4.80
N GLN A 154 0.02 14.24 5.22
CA GLN A 154 0.77 14.27 6.49
C GLN A 154 -0.13 14.05 7.71
N ASN A 155 -1.31 14.67 7.72
CA ASN A 155 -2.27 14.53 8.82
C ASN A 155 -2.81 13.10 8.89
N ILE A 156 -3.10 12.50 7.75
CA ILE A 156 -3.56 11.11 7.63
C ILE A 156 -2.47 10.14 8.11
N GLU A 157 -1.24 10.30 7.64
CA GLU A 157 -0.11 9.48 8.09
C GLU A 157 0.10 9.59 9.60
N LYS A 158 -0.01 10.80 10.18
CA LYS A 158 0.10 11.01 11.63
C LYS A 158 -1.01 10.29 12.41
N CYS A 159 -2.25 10.34 11.95
CA CYS A 159 -3.36 9.60 12.59
C CYS A 159 -3.09 8.09 12.60
N ILE A 160 -2.72 7.52 11.45
CA ILE A 160 -2.43 6.10 11.32
C ILE A 160 -1.22 5.69 12.15
N PHE A 161 -0.15 6.52 12.13
CA PHE A 161 1.04 6.31 12.93
C PHE A 161 0.72 6.30 14.44
N ASN A 162 -0.01 7.30 14.92
CA ASN A 162 -0.37 7.42 16.35
C ASN A 162 -1.18 6.21 16.80
N HIS A 163 -2.22 5.82 16.04
CA HIS A 163 -3.00 4.62 16.33
C HIS A 163 -2.12 3.35 16.38
N THR A 164 -1.24 3.19 15.39
CA THR A 164 -0.31 2.04 15.35
C THR A 164 0.64 2.06 16.53
N ASN A 165 1.21 3.21 16.86
CA ASN A 165 2.15 3.38 17.96
C ASN A 165 1.48 3.06 19.31
N GLU A 166 0.26 3.52 19.55
CA GLU A 166 -0.54 3.16 20.75
C GLU A 166 -0.75 1.63 20.84
N LYS A 167 -1.08 0.97 19.72
CA LYS A 167 -1.23 -0.50 19.69
C LYS A 167 0.08 -1.25 19.94
N MET A 168 1.22 -0.61 19.71
CA MET A 168 2.56 -1.12 19.98
C MET A 168 3.12 -0.63 21.33
N ASN A 169 2.25 -0.24 22.27
CA ASN A 169 2.62 0.29 23.59
C ASN A 169 3.63 1.46 23.51
N ASN A 170 3.45 2.33 22.54
CA ASN A 170 4.31 3.49 22.24
C ASN A 170 5.78 3.13 21.95
N THR A 171 6.04 1.90 21.49
CA THR A 171 7.39 1.42 21.19
C THR A 171 7.45 0.74 19.82
N ILE A 172 7.74 1.52 18.77
CA ILE A 172 8.04 0.97 17.45
C ILE A 172 9.55 0.70 17.39
N THR A 173 9.94 -0.53 17.75
CA THR A 173 11.37 -0.91 17.83
C THR A 173 11.98 -1.19 16.46
N PHE A 174 11.20 -1.74 15.53
CA PHE A 174 11.66 -2.12 14.20
C PHE A 174 10.73 -1.58 13.13
N THR A 175 11.32 -1.14 12.02
CA THR A 175 10.60 -0.74 10.81
C THR A 175 11.14 -1.46 9.59
N PHE A 176 10.25 -1.95 8.74
CA PHE A 176 10.61 -2.48 7.44
C PHE A 176 10.47 -1.41 6.37
N TYR A 177 11.44 -1.36 5.49
CA TYR A 177 11.38 -0.57 4.28
C TYR A 177 11.57 -1.43 3.04
N ASP A 178 10.64 -1.30 2.10
CA ASP A 178 10.77 -1.89 0.76
C ASP A 178 10.10 -1.00 -0.28
N VAL A 179 10.48 -1.21 -1.55
CA VAL A 179 9.99 -0.46 -2.70
C VAL A 179 9.35 -1.40 -3.70
N THR A 180 8.22 -0.99 -4.23
CA THR A 180 7.54 -1.72 -5.31
C THR A 180 7.21 -0.81 -6.48
N THR A 181 7.02 -1.39 -7.67
CA THR A 181 6.61 -0.67 -8.87
C THR A 181 5.11 -0.81 -9.11
N LEU A 182 4.48 0.28 -9.54
CA LEU A 182 3.08 0.34 -9.95
C LEU A 182 3.03 0.87 -11.39
N TYR A 183 2.59 0.04 -12.32
CA TYR A 183 2.56 0.38 -13.75
C TYR A 183 1.24 1.03 -14.17
N PHE A 184 1.29 1.70 -15.30
CA PHE A 184 0.14 2.32 -15.97
C PHE A 184 -0.19 1.57 -17.26
N GLU A 185 -1.46 1.51 -17.62
CA GLU A 185 -1.90 0.99 -18.94
C GLU A 185 -1.74 2.03 -20.08
N SER A 186 -1.19 3.19 -19.78
CA SER A 186 -0.84 4.25 -20.72
C SER A 186 0.60 4.08 -21.20
N GLU A 187 0.92 4.55 -22.41
CA GLU A 187 2.28 4.57 -22.95
C GLU A 187 2.97 5.95 -22.76
N SER A 188 2.20 6.97 -22.34
CA SER A 188 2.74 8.32 -22.15
C SER A 188 3.51 8.46 -20.84
N GLU A 189 4.71 9.00 -20.92
CA GLU A 189 5.54 9.39 -19.78
C GLU A 189 5.31 10.86 -19.39
N ASP A 190 5.62 11.20 -18.15
CA ASP A 190 5.74 12.54 -17.60
C ASP A 190 6.85 12.56 -16.54
N ASP A 191 6.94 13.60 -15.71
CA ASP A 191 8.00 13.72 -14.71
C ASP A 191 7.92 12.62 -13.66
N LEU A 192 6.74 12.14 -13.30
CA LEU A 192 6.54 11.08 -12.31
C LEU A 192 6.46 9.68 -12.96
N ARG A 193 5.71 9.57 -14.06
CA ARG A 193 5.51 8.32 -14.77
C ARG A 193 6.62 8.09 -15.78
N ARG A 194 7.58 7.24 -15.44
CA ARG A 194 8.76 6.91 -16.27
C ARG A 194 8.84 5.42 -16.52
N VAL A 195 9.33 5.06 -17.70
CA VAL A 195 9.74 3.69 -18.00
C VAL A 195 11.01 3.39 -17.20
N GLY A 196 11.02 2.26 -16.51
CA GLY A 196 12.14 1.85 -15.66
C GLY A 196 12.19 0.34 -15.46
N PHE A 197 13.05 -0.11 -14.57
CA PHE A 197 13.13 -1.53 -14.23
C PHE A 197 11.83 -1.98 -13.57
N SER A 198 11.11 -2.89 -14.22
CA SER A 198 9.84 -3.40 -13.72
C SER A 198 10.05 -4.76 -13.03
N LYS A 199 9.74 -4.82 -11.73
CA LYS A 199 9.70 -6.08 -10.96
C LYS A 199 8.66 -7.09 -11.50
N GLU A 200 7.79 -6.66 -12.41
CA GLU A 200 6.66 -7.43 -12.95
C GLU A 200 6.80 -7.76 -14.45
N GLY A 201 7.96 -7.48 -15.04
CA GLY A 201 8.24 -7.75 -16.46
C GLY A 201 7.52 -6.82 -17.44
N LYS A 202 6.91 -5.71 -16.98
CA LYS A 202 6.25 -4.70 -17.82
C LYS A 202 7.24 -3.62 -18.29
N LEU A 203 8.29 -4.03 -19.02
CA LEU A 203 9.45 -3.20 -19.35
C LEU A 203 9.14 -1.99 -20.25
N ALA A 204 8.06 -2.04 -21.03
CA ALA A 204 7.66 -0.96 -21.94
C ALA A 204 6.54 -0.05 -21.38
N ARG A 205 6.12 -0.26 -20.14
CA ARG A 205 5.03 0.53 -19.53
C ARG A 205 5.59 1.54 -18.54
N PRO A 206 5.14 2.81 -18.61
CA PRO A 206 5.42 3.79 -17.57
C PRO A 206 4.95 3.29 -16.20
N GLN A 207 5.71 3.58 -15.19
CA GLN A 207 5.48 3.15 -13.81
C GLN A 207 5.82 4.27 -12.84
N ILE A 208 5.45 4.10 -11.60
CA ILE A 208 5.96 4.84 -10.44
C ILE A 208 6.54 3.84 -9.46
N GLN A 209 7.36 4.31 -8.54
CA GLN A 209 7.82 3.53 -7.41
C GLN A 209 7.11 3.96 -6.15
N LEU A 210 6.70 3.01 -5.35
CA LEU A 210 6.08 3.19 -4.05
C LEU A 210 7.00 2.60 -2.99
N GLY A 211 7.62 3.46 -2.17
CA GLY A 211 8.33 3.09 -0.97
C GLY A 211 7.38 3.06 0.21
N LEU A 212 7.42 2.01 1.02
CA LEU A 212 6.52 1.81 2.17
C LEU A 212 7.34 1.48 3.42
N PHE A 213 7.03 2.18 4.53
CA PHE A 213 7.42 1.80 5.86
C PHE A 213 6.31 1.05 6.58
N THR A 214 6.66 -0.07 7.22
CA THR A 214 5.73 -0.84 8.05
C THR A 214 6.38 -1.25 9.37
N THR A 215 5.57 -1.63 10.35
CA THR A 215 6.03 -2.34 11.55
C THR A 215 6.36 -3.81 11.21
N LEU A 216 6.91 -4.56 12.19
CA LEU A 216 7.12 -6.01 12.11
C LEU A 216 5.86 -6.78 11.73
N GLN A 217 4.68 -6.34 12.19
CA GLN A 217 3.39 -6.98 11.92
C GLN A 217 2.76 -6.51 10.60
N GLY A 218 3.48 -5.69 9.82
CA GLY A 218 3.02 -5.19 8.53
C GLY A 218 2.01 -4.02 8.60
N TYR A 219 1.91 -3.31 9.75
CA TYR A 219 1.11 -2.08 9.81
C TYR A 219 1.80 -0.96 9.04
N PRO A 220 1.09 -0.22 8.17
CA PRO A 220 1.70 0.88 7.45
C PRO A 220 1.97 2.06 8.39
N LEU A 221 3.16 2.64 8.27
CA LEU A 221 3.58 3.81 9.06
C LEU A 221 3.67 5.07 8.20
N SER A 222 4.29 4.95 7.04
CA SER A 222 4.49 6.04 6.08
C SER A 222 4.80 5.48 4.70
N TYR A 223 4.60 6.30 3.66
CA TYR A 223 4.95 5.93 2.29
C TYR A 223 5.46 7.15 1.51
N GLU A 224 6.24 6.88 0.44
CA GLU A 224 6.62 7.89 -0.53
C GLU A 224 6.44 7.37 -1.95
N VAL A 225 6.15 8.30 -2.86
CA VAL A 225 5.99 8.02 -4.29
C VAL A 225 7.15 8.64 -5.04
N TYR A 226 7.82 7.84 -5.86
CA TYR A 226 8.98 8.25 -6.64
C TYR A 226 8.76 8.03 -8.13
N GLU A 227 9.56 8.70 -8.93
CA GLU A 227 9.62 8.51 -10.39
C GLU A 227 9.90 7.05 -10.74
N GLY A 228 9.30 6.57 -11.83
CA GLY A 228 9.35 5.17 -12.21
C GLY A 228 10.73 4.63 -12.55
N ASN A 229 11.68 5.48 -12.94
CA ASN A 229 13.07 5.15 -13.27
C ASN A 229 14.08 5.42 -12.14
N LYS A 230 13.63 5.91 -10.97
CA LYS A 230 14.52 6.16 -9.84
C LYS A 230 15.15 4.86 -9.37
N PHE A 231 16.47 4.88 -9.07
CA PHE A 231 17.13 3.71 -8.52
C PHE A 231 16.68 3.48 -7.06
N GLU A 232 16.18 2.28 -6.76
CA GLU A 232 15.60 1.95 -5.44
C GLU A 232 16.55 2.27 -4.27
N GLY A 233 17.85 2.03 -4.45
CA GLY A 233 18.86 2.33 -3.43
C GLY A 233 18.96 3.81 -3.05
N HIS A 234 18.43 4.73 -3.85
CA HIS A 234 18.44 6.17 -3.54
C HIS A 234 17.17 6.64 -2.82
N THR A 235 16.23 5.76 -2.52
CA THR A 235 14.95 6.12 -1.91
C THR A 235 14.98 6.07 -0.38
N LEU A 236 15.87 5.24 0.20
CA LEU A 236 15.92 4.99 1.65
C LEU A 236 16.22 6.27 2.45
N ILE A 237 17.21 7.03 2.04
CA ILE A 237 17.62 8.25 2.76
C ILE A 237 16.49 9.28 2.75
N ASP A 238 15.87 9.51 1.59
CA ASP A 238 14.79 10.48 1.44
C ASP A 238 13.60 10.16 2.34
N ILE A 239 13.13 8.89 2.33
CA ILE A 239 11.99 8.51 3.16
C ILE A 239 12.34 8.53 4.67
N LEU A 240 13.57 8.19 5.07
CA LEU A 240 14.01 8.27 6.47
C LEU A 240 14.04 9.71 6.97
N LYS A 241 14.54 10.66 6.17
CA LYS A 241 14.52 12.09 6.50
C LYS A 241 13.09 12.56 6.73
N LYS A 242 12.22 12.31 5.77
CA LYS A 242 10.77 12.68 5.85
C LYS A 242 10.07 12.01 7.02
N PHE A 243 10.41 10.75 7.32
CA PHE A 243 9.84 10.02 8.45
C PHE A 243 10.28 10.64 9.78
N GLN A 244 11.54 10.98 9.92
CA GLN A 244 12.07 11.65 11.12
C GLN A 244 11.45 13.05 11.32
N GLU A 245 11.28 13.82 10.24
CA GLU A 245 10.66 15.14 10.29
C GLU A 245 9.16 15.09 10.66
N LYS A 246 8.46 14.06 10.20
CA LYS A 246 7.01 13.90 10.45
C LYS A 246 6.69 13.42 11.86
N PHE A 247 7.53 12.54 12.41
CA PHE A 247 7.26 11.81 13.65
C PHE A 247 8.36 12.06 14.68
N ASN A 248 8.00 12.70 15.78
CA ASN A 248 8.91 12.89 16.91
C ASN A 248 9.03 11.57 17.69
N LEU A 249 9.91 10.68 17.22
CA LEU A 249 10.16 9.41 17.90
C LEU A 249 11.05 9.61 19.11
N SER A 250 10.72 9.00 20.24
CA SER A 250 11.55 8.97 21.45
C SER A 250 12.85 8.19 21.22
N SER A 251 12.84 7.21 20.32
CA SER A 251 14.00 6.42 19.90
C SER A 251 13.91 6.10 18.41
N LYS A 252 15.06 6.01 17.75
CA LYS A 252 15.12 5.60 16.35
C LYS A 252 14.86 4.10 16.22
N PRO A 253 13.93 3.66 15.39
CA PRO A 253 13.70 2.23 15.17
C PRO A 253 14.86 1.60 14.39
N VAL A 254 15.06 0.30 14.58
CA VAL A 254 15.96 -0.50 13.74
C VAL A 254 15.38 -0.60 12.34
N VAL A 255 16.14 -0.22 11.32
CA VAL A 255 15.72 -0.26 9.92
C VAL A 255 16.04 -1.62 9.33
N VAL A 256 15.01 -2.36 8.93
CA VAL A 256 15.16 -3.63 8.20
C VAL A 256 14.86 -3.40 6.73
N ALA A 257 15.81 -3.73 5.85
CA ALA A 257 15.69 -3.48 4.43
C ALA A 257 16.28 -4.60 3.55
N ASP A 258 15.81 -4.69 2.29
CA ASP A 258 16.33 -5.67 1.35
C ASP A 258 17.75 -5.28 0.85
N ARG A 259 18.42 -6.27 0.29
CA ARG A 259 19.77 -6.15 -0.31
C ARG A 259 19.88 -5.06 -1.41
N GLY A 260 18.77 -4.63 -1.99
CA GLY A 260 18.70 -3.52 -2.94
C GLY A 260 19.11 -2.18 -2.32
N MET A 261 18.90 -2.04 -1.00
CA MET A 261 19.23 -0.86 -0.22
C MET A 261 20.69 -0.83 0.28
N LEU A 262 21.44 -1.95 0.12
CA LEU A 262 22.82 -2.07 0.56
C LEU A 262 23.76 -1.34 -0.41
N ASN A 263 24.03 -0.06 -0.16
CA ASN A 263 25.05 0.74 -0.80
C ASN A 263 25.77 1.63 0.24
N ASN A 264 26.94 2.17 -0.12
CA ASN A 264 27.76 2.91 0.82
C ASN A 264 27.09 4.21 1.31
N ASP A 265 26.35 4.91 0.45
CA ASP A 265 25.67 6.16 0.80
C ASP A 265 24.58 5.93 1.86
N ASN A 266 23.77 4.86 1.68
CA ASN A 266 22.74 4.46 2.65
C ASN A 266 23.35 4.04 3.98
N LEU A 267 24.42 3.23 3.96
CA LEU A 267 25.11 2.80 5.18
C LEU A 267 25.70 3.99 5.93
N ALA A 268 26.39 4.89 5.22
CA ALA A 268 26.97 6.09 5.82
C ALA A 268 25.88 6.96 6.46
N TYR A 269 24.74 7.15 5.79
CA TYR A 269 23.62 7.91 6.35
C TYR A 269 23.06 7.25 7.63
N LEU A 270 22.86 5.94 7.62
CA LEU A 270 22.36 5.21 8.79
C LEU A 270 23.32 5.32 9.97
N GLU A 271 24.61 5.12 9.74
CA GLU A 271 25.67 5.21 10.76
C GLU A 271 25.79 6.63 11.33
N THR A 272 25.95 7.65 10.48
CA THR A 272 26.13 9.04 10.90
C THR A 272 24.91 9.59 11.63
N ASN A 273 23.71 9.08 11.31
CA ASN A 273 22.47 9.47 11.99
C ASN A 273 22.08 8.54 13.14
N GLY A 274 22.94 7.59 13.54
CA GLY A 274 22.72 6.72 14.69
C GLY A 274 21.53 5.75 14.54
N TYR A 275 21.21 5.35 13.32
CA TYR A 275 20.23 4.27 13.09
C TYR A 275 20.89 2.91 13.26
N LYS A 276 20.20 2.00 13.91
CA LYS A 276 20.48 0.57 13.83
C LYS A 276 19.83 0.00 12.57
N TYR A 277 20.43 -1.02 11.98
CA TYR A 277 19.88 -1.64 10.76
C TYR A 277 20.15 -3.14 10.68
N ILE A 278 19.31 -3.83 9.90
CA ILE A 278 19.48 -5.21 9.46
C ILE A 278 19.23 -5.23 7.95
N ILE A 279 20.26 -5.51 7.15
CA ILE A 279 20.18 -5.49 5.69
C ILE A 279 20.71 -6.81 5.14
N ALA A 280 20.00 -7.44 4.19
CA ALA A 280 20.51 -8.65 3.53
C ALA A 280 21.76 -8.37 2.70
N ALA A 281 22.73 -9.24 2.82
CA ALA A 281 23.99 -9.15 2.07
C ALA A 281 23.92 -9.93 0.74
N LYS A 282 24.64 -9.42 -0.25
CA LYS A 282 24.89 -10.12 -1.52
C LYS A 282 26.15 -10.99 -1.38
N ILE A 283 26.01 -12.18 -0.78
CA ILE A 283 27.14 -13.08 -0.45
C ILE A 283 28.09 -13.31 -1.63
N LYS A 284 27.56 -13.41 -2.85
CA LYS A 284 28.40 -13.63 -4.04
C LYS A 284 29.20 -12.38 -4.48
N ASN A 285 28.93 -11.21 -3.89
CA ASN A 285 29.54 -9.91 -4.27
C ASN A 285 30.38 -9.28 -3.14
N ILE A 286 30.68 -10.00 -2.06
CA ILE A 286 31.58 -9.56 -0.99
C ILE A 286 33.04 -9.68 -1.43
N SER A 287 34.00 -9.15 -0.62
CA SER A 287 35.43 -9.26 -0.90
C SER A 287 35.90 -10.72 -0.95
N ASN A 288 37.03 -10.99 -1.62
CA ASN A 288 37.55 -12.34 -1.74
C ASN A 288 38.02 -12.87 -0.39
N GLU A 289 38.63 -12.03 0.44
CA GLU A 289 39.07 -12.38 1.80
C GLU A 289 37.88 -12.89 2.63
N LEU A 290 36.76 -12.18 2.58
CA LEU A 290 35.56 -12.56 3.31
C LEU A 290 34.89 -13.82 2.73
N LYS A 291 34.99 -14.05 1.40
CA LYS A 291 34.53 -15.30 0.79
C LYS A 291 35.38 -16.50 1.24
N GLU A 292 36.67 -16.34 1.35
CA GLU A 292 37.57 -17.39 1.86
C GLU A 292 37.26 -17.69 3.32
N GLU A 293 37.10 -16.66 4.15
CA GLU A 293 36.72 -16.84 5.55
C GLU A 293 35.39 -17.61 5.66
N ILE A 294 34.36 -17.21 4.90
CA ILE A 294 33.05 -17.91 4.89
C ILE A 294 33.18 -19.35 4.38
N SER A 295 34.01 -19.60 3.36
CA SER A 295 34.19 -20.94 2.78
C SER A 295 34.89 -21.92 3.72
N ASN A 296 35.60 -21.40 4.74
CA ASN A 296 36.25 -22.20 5.78
C ASN A 296 35.32 -22.51 6.97
N LEU A 297 34.13 -21.88 7.02
CA LEU A 297 33.13 -22.17 8.05
C LEU A 297 32.36 -23.47 7.72
N SER A 298 32.07 -24.24 8.73
CA SER A 298 31.28 -25.46 8.59
C SER A 298 29.78 -25.15 8.77
N PHE A 299 28.99 -25.40 7.73
CA PHE A 299 27.53 -25.30 7.77
C PHE A 299 26.94 -26.73 7.76
N ILE A 300 26.57 -27.22 8.93
CA ILE A 300 26.15 -28.61 9.14
C ILE A 300 24.66 -28.78 8.76
N ASP A 301 23.80 -27.89 9.23
CA ASP A 301 22.36 -27.95 9.07
C ASP A 301 21.71 -26.55 9.03
N ASP A 302 20.37 -26.53 8.91
CA ASP A 302 19.57 -25.29 8.82
C ASP A 302 19.57 -24.47 10.14
N SER A 303 20.09 -24.99 11.25
CA SER A 303 20.24 -24.30 12.53
C SER A 303 21.62 -23.61 12.67
N THR A 304 22.55 -23.92 11.77
CA THR A 304 23.93 -23.39 11.83
C THR A 304 23.97 -21.89 11.54
N ILE A 305 24.50 -21.13 12.50
CA ILE A 305 24.66 -19.68 12.41
C ILE A 305 26.11 -19.32 12.78
N HIS A 306 26.72 -18.50 11.95
CA HIS A 306 28.03 -17.92 12.21
C HIS A 306 27.96 -16.40 12.25
N THR A 307 28.85 -15.79 13.01
CA THR A 307 28.98 -14.34 13.12
C THR A 307 30.42 -13.94 12.86
N ILE A 308 30.63 -13.03 11.92
CA ILE A 308 31.91 -12.41 11.59
C ILE A 308 31.81 -10.92 11.91
N ASN A 309 32.76 -10.38 12.65
CA ASN A 309 32.87 -8.95 12.91
C ASN A 309 33.73 -8.31 11.82
N ILE A 310 33.19 -7.28 11.17
CA ILE A 310 33.83 -6.60 10.05
C ILE A 310 34.09 -5.15 10.45
N ASN A 311 35.34 -4.73 10.32
CA ASN A 311 35.73 -3.32 10.35
C ASN A 311 36.06 -2.91 8.92
N LYS A 312 35.44 -1.86 8.41
CA LYS A 312 35.71 -1.40 7.06
C LYS A 312 35.58 0.12 6.93
N GLU A 313 36.34 0.68 6.04
CA GLU A 313 36.19 2.04 5.58
C GLU A 313 35.10 2.11 4.50
N LEU A 314 34.09 2.96 4.72
CA LEU A 314 33.09 3.30 3.71
C LEU A 314 33.51 4.56 2.98
N ILE A 315 33.61 4.47 1.65
CA ILE A 315 33.74 5.65 0.79
C ILE A 315 32.36 5.98 0.25
N TYR A 316 31.82 7.14 0.59
CA TYR A 316 30.47 7.56 0.22
C TYR A 316 30.44 8.98 -0.35
N LYS A 317 29.33 9.34 -0.99
CA LYS A 317 29.10 10.68 -1.54
C LYS A 317 28.38 11.55 -0.51
N GLU A 318 28.92 12.71 -0.21
CA GLU A 318 28.24 13.67 0.64
C GLU A 318 27.02 14.25 -0.09
N GLN A 319 25.83 14.08 0.50
CA GLN A 319 24.57 14.64 -0.01
C GLN A 319 24.35 16.05 0.57
N ASN A 320 25.19 17.02 0.22
CA ASN A 320 24.93 18.43 0.51
C ASN A 320 24.35 19.08 -0.74
N GLU A 321 23.07 19.44 -0.70
CA GLU A 321 22.35 20.07 -1.83
C GLU A 321 22.98 21.40 -2.23
N GLU A 322 23.48 22.20 -1.28
CA GLU A 322 24.15 23.48 -1.54
C GLU A 322 25.49 23.34 -2.29
N ILE A 323 26.27 22.29 -1.98
CA ILE A 323 27.57 22.05 -2.64
C ILE A 323 27.37 21.51 -4.06
N ASN A 324 26.31 20.76 -4.30
CA ASN A 324 25.97 20.21 -5.62
C ASN A 324 25.46 21.26 -6.63
N LEU A 325 24.85 22.35 -6.16
CA LEU A 325 24.41 23.47 -7.00
C LEU A 325 25.56 24.33 -7.49
N ILE A 326 26.62 24.48 -6.69
CA ILE A 326 27.77 25.33 -6.99
C ILE A 326 28.83 24.60 -7.85
N ASN A 327 28.99 23.28 -7.68
CA ASN A 327 30.03 22.47 -8.33
C ASN A 327 29.45 21.24 -9.07
N LYS A 328 28.88 21.46 -10.24
CA LYS A 328 28.32 20.39 -11.11
C LYS A 328 29.30 19.27 -11.52
N LYS A 329 30.56 19.27 -11.16
CA LYS A 329 31.60 18.34 -11.66
C LYS A 329 32.46 17.62 -10.62
N ARG A 330 32.40 17.93 -9.30
CA ARG A 330 33.18 17.21 -8.29
C ARG A 330 32.30 16.75 -7.15
N VAL A 331 31.93 15.48 -7.18
CA VAL A 331 31.31 14.80 -6.04
C VAL A 331 32.39 14.62 -4.97
N HIS A 332 32.28 15.30 -3.85
CA HIS A 332 33.19 15.09 -2.72
C HIS A 332 32.91 13.71 -2.13
N LYS A 333 33.94 12.87 -2.14
CA LYS A 333 33.93 11.59 -1.46
C LYS A 333 34.43 11.79 -0.04
N LYS A 334 33.71 11.29 0.93
CA LYS A 334 34.11 11.16 2.32
C LYS A 334 34.34 9.71 2.69
N SER A 335 35.16 9.48 3.71
CA SER A 335 35.33 8.16 4.30
C SER A 335 34.76 8.12 5.72
N LEU A 336 34.31 6.95 6.12
CA LEU A 336 33.78 6.66 7.45
C LEU A 336 34.18 5.24 7.84
N ASP A 337 34.87 5.11 8.97
CA ASP A 337 35.17 3.81 9.55
C ASP A 337 33.94 3.28 10.29
N ILE A 338 33.49 2.09 9.91
CA ILE A 338 32.33 1.43 10.50
C ILE A 338 32.66 0.04 11.02
N LYS A 339 31.92 -0.33 12.08
CA LYS A 339 31.95 -1.68 12.65
C LYS A 339 30.62 -2.37 12.38
N GLN A 340 30.67 -3.54 11.79
CA GLN A 340 29.50 -4.32 11.45
C GLN A 340 29.63 -5.76 11.91
N ARG A 341 28.51 -6.39 12.16
CA ARG A 341 28.40 -7.85 12.31
C ARG A 341 27.83 -8.43 11.02
N PHE A 342 28.46 -9.47 10.53
CA PHE A 342 27.98 -10.24 9.42
C PHE A 342 27.42 -11.58 9.94
N ILE A 343 26.11 -11.71 9.94
CA ILE A 343 25.40 -12.89 10.41
C ILE A 343 25.15 -13.79 9.23
N LEU A 344 25.62 -15.02 9.32
CA LEU A 344 25.51 -16.04 8.27
C LEU A 344 24.60 -17.17 8.76
N SER A 345 23.65 -17.56 7.94
CA SER A 345 22.80 -18.73 8.20
C SER A 345 22.77 -19.64 6.99
N TYR A 346 22.54 -20.92 7.22
CA TYR A 346 22.42 -21.91 6.14
C TYR A 346 20.96 -22.32 5.93
N SER A 347 20.64 -22.74 4.72
CA SER A 347 19.35 -23.35 4.40
C SER A 347 19.54 -24.44 3.34
N SER A 348 19.30 -25.68 3.71
CA SER A 348 19.36 -26.85 2.83
C SER A 348 18.42 -26.74 1.63
N LYS A 349 17.22 -26.20 1.83
CA LYS A 349 16.27 -25.91 0.75
C LYS A 349 16.84 -24.91 -0.26
N ARG A 350 17.54 -23.87 0.22
CA ARG A 350 18.18 -22.86 -0.63
C ARG A 350 19.39 -23.47 -1.35
N ALA A 351 20.20 -24.27 -0.67
CA ALA A 351 21.34 -24.96 -1.28
C ALA A 351 20.91 -25.81 -2.49
N LYS A 352 19.86 -26.61 -2.34
CA LYS A 352 19.27 -27.38 -3.46
C LYS A 352 18.84 -26.47 -4.63
N LYS A 353 18.21 -25.33 -4.33
CA LYS A 353 17.79 -24.36 -5.36
C LYS A 353 18.98 -23.67 -6.04
N ASP A 354 20.00 -23.26 -5.26
CA ASP A 354 21.19 -22.60 -5.78
C ASP A 354 21.98 -23.56 -6.69
N LYS A 355 22.16 -24.83 -6.26
CA LYS A 355 22.76 -25.91 -7.07
C LYS A 355 22.00 -26.13 -8.36
N TYR A 356 20.68 -26.34 -8.30
CA TYR A 356 19.84 -26.52 -9.49
C TYR A 356 19.96 -25.35 -10.47
N THR A 357 19.94 -24.11 -9.96
CA THR A 357 20.05 -22.90 -10.79
C THR A 357 21.42 -22.81 -11.45
N ARG A 358 22.50 -23.20 -10.75
CA ARG A 358 23.86 -23.26 -11.28
C ARG A 358 24.00 -24.31 -12.37
N GLU A 359 23.51 -25.54 -12.13
CA GLU A 359 23.53 -26.64 -13.10
C GLU A 359 22.80 -26.27 -14.40
N LYS A 360 21.59 -25.71 -14.28
CA LYS A 360 20.84 -25.19 -15.43
C LYS A 360 21.54 -24.05 -16.18
N ALA A 361 22.29 -23.22 -15.46
CA ALA A 361 23.12 -22.18 -16.06
C ALA A 361 24.27 -22.81 -16.89
N ILE A 362 24.96 -23.81 -16.33
CA ILE A 362 26.06 -24.52 -16.98
C ILE A 362 25.57 -25.26 -18.21
N GLU A 363 24.46 -26.01 -18.13
CA GLU A 363 23.83 -26.69 -19.28
C GLU A 363 23.54 -25.71 -20.43
N LYS A 364 22.93 -24.55 -20.11
CA LYS A 364 22.66 -23.51 -21.12
C LYS A 364 23.92 -22.93 -21.74
N ILE A 365 24.98 -22.74 -20.97
CA ILE A 365 26.27 -22.28 -21.48
C ILE A 365 26.88 -23.32 -22.43
N GLN A 366 26.93 -24.59 -22.02
CA GLN A 366 27.46 -25.67 -22.82
C GLN A 366 26.71 -25.82 -24.16
N SER A 367 25.36 -25.79 -24.11
CA SER A 367 24.53 -25.84 -25.31
C SER A 367 24.72 -24.64 -26.24
N LYS A 368 25.17 -23.55 -25.69
CA LYS A 368 25.48 -22.34 -26.46
C LYS A 368 26.91 -22.38 -27.04
N ILE A 369 27.90 -22.76 -26.26
CA ILE A 369 29.30 -22.92 -26.75
C ILE A 369 29.35 -23.84 -27.97
N SER A 370 28.55 -24.92 -27.98
CA SER A 370 28.47 -25.85 -29.12
C SER A 370 27.86 -25.24 -30.40
N LYS A 371 27.21 -24.06 -30.32
CA LYS A 371 26.52 -23.38 -31.44
C LYS A 371 27.25 -22.15 -31.98
N ASN A 372 28.54 -21.95 -31.72
CA ASN A 372 29.35 -20.80 -32.16
C ASN A 372 28.70 -19.43 -31.94
N ILE A 373 28.72 -18.94 -30.71
CA ILE A 373 28.00 -17.72 -30.27
C ILE A 373 28.81 -16.45 -30.48
N THR A 374 28.09 -15.34 -30.75
CA THR A 374 28.65 -14.00 -30.83
C THR A 374 28.82 -13.35 -29.47
N LYS A 375 29.76 -12.40 -29.37
CA LYS A 375 30.06 -11.62 -28.15
C LYS A 375 28.86 -10.87 -27.60
N SER A 376 27.86 -10.52 -28.44
CA SER A 376 26.61 -9.84 -28.08
C SER A 376 25.64 -10.75 -27.36
N ASP A 377 25.55 -12.02 -27.71
CA ASP A 377 24.64 -13.00 -27.11
C ASP A 377 25.02 -13.37 -25.67
N LEU A 378 26.31 -13.19 -25.33
CA LEU A 378 26.87 -13.51 -24.01
C LEU A 378 26.82 -12.36 -23.01
N LYS A 379 26.97 -11.11 -23.48
CA LYS A 379 26.96 -9.92 -22.61
C LYS A 379 25.64 -9.70 -21.85
N LEU A 380 24.53 -10.21 -22.35
CA LEU A 380 23.18 -10.06 -21.78
C LEU A 380 22.78 -11.19 -20.83
N SER A 381 23.63 -12.20 -20.63
CA SER A 381 23.23 -13.38 -19.86
C SER A 381 23.84 -13.36 -18.46
N TYR A 382 22.97 -13.53 -17.43
CA TYR A 382 23.34 -13.78 -16.03
C TYR A 382 24.38 -14.90 -15.88
N TYR A 383 24.52 -15.74 -16.88
CA TYR A 383 25.41 -16.91 -16.94
C TYR A 383 26.84 -16.58 -17.39
N ALA A 384 27.08 -15.39 -17.94
CA ALA A 384 28.41 -14.96 -18.43
C ALA A 384 29.52 -15.03 -17.35
N LYS A 385 29.15 -14.99 -16.07
CA LYS A 385 30.09 -15.11 -14.95
C LYS A 385 30.85 -16.44 -14.87
N TYR A 386 30.35 -17.50 -15.50
CA TYR A 386 30.97 -18.83 -15.55
C TYR A 386 31.78 -19.06 -16.80
N LEU A 387 32.02 -18.01 -17.60
CA LEU A 387 32.78 -18.10 -18.85
C LEU A 387 34.11 -17.39 -18.70
N ASP A 388 35.16 -18.07 -19.15
CA ASP A 388 36.46 -17.46 -19.49
C ASP A 388 36.48 -17.13 -20.97
N ILE A 389 36.98 -15.94 -21.28
CA ILE A 389 37.15 -15.44 -22.65
C ILE A 389 38.63 -15.50 -22.96
N ASP A 390 39.03 -16.40 -23.84
CA ASP A 390 40.37 -16.42 -24.39
C ASP A 390 40.40 -15.45 -25.57
N ASN A 391 41.19 -14.37 -25.44
CA ASN A 391 41.30 -13.31 -26.45
C ASN A 391 42.44 -13.57 -27.46
N THR A 392 43.08 -14.75 -27.47
CA THR A 392 44.09 -15.12 -28.47
C THR A 392 43.40 -15.45 -29.78
N LEU A 393 43.90 -14.96 -30.90
CA LEU A 393 43.58 -15.09 -32.34
C LEU A 393 42.15 -15.57 -32.76
N ASP A 394 41.56 -16.54 -32.04
CA ASP A 394 40.17 -16.95 -32.14
C ASP A 394 39.47 -16.86 -30.77
N ILE A 395 38.38 -16.09 -30.66
CA ILE A 395 37.62 -15.95 -29.41
C ILE A 395 37.03 -17.32 -29.03
N LYS A 396 37.70 -18.03 -28.12
CA LYS A 396 37.21 -19.30 -27.57
C LYS A 396 36.60 -19.07 -26.19
N TYR A 397 35.39 -19.53 -26.02
CA TYR A 397 34.67 -19.51 -24.74
C TYR A 397 34.86 -20.85 -24.03
N ARG A 398 35.33 -20.80 -22.79
CA ARG A 398 35.46 -21.98 -21.92
C ARG A 398 34.70 -21.77 -20.62
N LEU A 399 34.22 -22.86 -20.03
CA LEU A 399 33.71 -22.81 -18.65
C LEU A 399 34.87 -22.49 -17.69
N ASN A 400 34.58 -21.64 -16.71
CA ASN A 400 35.50 -21.35 -15.63
C ASN A 400 35.24 -22.27 -14.43
N PRO A 401 36.01 -23.38 -14.26
CA PRO A 401 35.78 -24.32 -13.19
C PRO A 401 36.02 -23.70 -11.80
N LYS A 402 36.97 -22.76 -11.67
CA LYS A 402 37.28 -22.05 -10.41
C LYS A 402 36.06 -21.31 -9.92
N LYS A 403 35.41 -20.57 -10.83
CA LYS A 403 34.21 -19.77 -10.47
C LYS A 403 33.01 -20.63 -10.13
N ILE A 404 32.89 -21.78 -10.75
CA ILE A 404 31.82 -22.77 -10.43
C ILE A 404 32.02 -23.30 -9.01
N ILE A 405 33.25 -23.73 -8.65
CA ILE A 405 33.59 -24.25 -7.32
C ILE A 405 33.44 -23.16 -6.25
N GLU A 406 33.85 -21.91 -6.52
CA GLU A 406 33.66 -20.79 -5.60
C GLU A 406 32.17 -20.55 -5.30
N ASP A 407 31.33 -20.53 -6.34
CA ASP A 407 29.87 -20.33 -6.15
C ASP A 407 29.23 -21.53 -5.42
N GLU A 408 29.74 -22.74 -5.62
CA GLU A 408 29.24 -23.95 -4.97
C GLU A 408 29.46 -23.94 -3.45
N LYS A 409 30.61 -23.47 -3.02
CA LYS A 409 30.94 -23.33 -1.59
C LYS A 409 29.98 -22.37 -0.83
N LEU A 410 29.31 -21.47 -1.59
CA LEU A 410 28.39 -20.48 -1.04
C LEU A 410 26.91 -20.87 -1.17
N ASP A 411 26.62 -22.09 -1.68
CA ASP A 411 25.23 -22.54 -1.82
C ASP A 411 24.53 -22.67 -0.48
N GLY A 412 23.30 -22.18 -0.43
CA GLY A 412 22.46 -22.21 0.78
C GLY A 412 22.77 -21.15 1.81
N ILE A 413 23.90 -20.44 1.70
CA ILE A 413 24.31 -19.42 2.67
C ILE A 413 23.51 -18.14 2.44
N LYS A 414 22.96 -17.60 3.53
CA LYS A 414 22.33 -16.27 3.61
C LYS A 414 23.16 -15.41 4.53
N GLY A 415 23.32 -14.15 4.18
CA GLY A 415 24.04 -13.18 5.02
C GLY A 415 23.20 -11.97 5.33
N PHE A 416 23.40 -11.45 6.54
CA PHE A 416 22.76 -10.22 7.02
C PHE A 416 23.85 -9.35 7.65
N ILE A 417 23.80 -8.06 7.36
CA ILE A 417 24.73 -7.06 7.90
C ILE A 417 23.96 -6.19 8.88
N THR A 418 24.55 -5.97 10.05
CA THR A 418 24.00 -5.11 11.10
C THR A 418 25.10 -4.36 11.84
N ASN A 419 24.79 -3.16 12.34
CA ASN A 419 25.60 -2.44 13.31
C ASN A 419 25.05 -2.58 14.74
N ASP A 420 24.07 -3.45 14.94
CA ASP A 420 23.57 -3.77 16.27
C ASP A 420 24.36 -4.94 16.86
N PHE A 421 25.10 -4.67 17.94
CA PHE A 421 25.89 -5.67 18.67
C PHE A 421 25.15 -6.24 19.90
N THR A 422 23.94 -5.75 20.18
CA THR A 422 23.14 -6.18 21.35
C THR A 422 22.18 -7.30 21.02
N LEU A 423 21.64 -7.33 19.80
CA LEU A 423 20.72 -8.36 19.36
C LEU A 423 21.40 -9.73 19.21
N ASN A 424 20.68 -10.80 19.56
CA ASN A 424 21.13 -12.16 19.31
C ASN A 424 21.08 -12.46 17.78
N PRO A 425 22.04 -13.22 17.20
CA PRO A 425 22.00 -13.61 15.80
C PRO A 425 20.70 -14.27 15.34
N ASN A 426 20.07 -15.09 16.17
CA ASN A 426 18.77 -15.68 15.88
C ASN A 426 17.66 -14.64 15.75
N GLU A 427 17.65 -13.63 16.63
CA GLU A 427 16.69 -12.52 16.57
C GLU A 427 16.86 -11.71 15.29
N ILE A 428 18.11 -11.43 14.87
CA ILE A 428 18.39 -10.73 13.62
C ILE A 428 17.82 -11.49 12.42
N ILE A 429 18.03 -12.81 12.36
CA ILE A 429 17.49 -13.65 11.29
C ILE A 429 15.96 -13.66 11.32
N GLN A 430 15.37 -13.82 12.50
CA GLN A 430 13.92 -13.83 12.70
C GLN A 430 13.29 -12.49 12.28
N HIS A 431 13.87 -11.37 12.71
CA HIS A 431 13.41 -10.03 12.30
C HIS A 431 13.49 -9.87 10.79
N TYR A 432 14.58 -10.29 10.15
CA TYR A 432 14.66 -10.22 8.70
C TYR A 432 13.64 -11.14 8.01
N GLN A 433 13.36 -12.34 8.55
CA GLN A 433 12.35 -13.24 7.98
C GLN A 433 10.94 -12.62 7.99
N ASN A 434 10.64 -11.77 8.98
CA ASN A 434 9.38 -11.01 9.04
C ASN A 434 9.23 -9.98 7.89
N GLN A 435 10.29 -9.76 7.07
CA GLN A 435 10.17 -8.97 5.82
C GLN A 435 9.08 -9.52 4.88
N TYR A 436 8.70 -10.80 5.02
CA TYR A 436 7.54 -11.36 4.34
C TYR A 436 6.25 -10.56 4.58
N ASP A 437 6.10 -9.89 5.72
CA ASP A 437 4.91 -9.09 6.02
C ASP A 437 4.83 -7.80 5.19
N ILE A 438 5.95 -7.18 4.81
CA ILE A 438 5.92 -6.05 3.86
C ILE A 438 5.65 -6.52 2.43
N GLU A 439 6.18 -7.68 2.02
CA GLU A 439 5.82 -8.30 0.74
C GLU A 439 4.32 -8.63 0.69
N LYS A 440 3.76 -9.13 1.81
CA LYS A 440 2.32 -9.35 1.98
C LYS A 440 1.54 -8.04 1.90
N ALA A 441 2.05 -6.93 2.47
CA ALA A 441 1.45 -5.60 2.38
C ALA A 441 1.30 -5.15 0.92
N PHE A 442 2.36 -5.27 0.13
CA PHE A 442 2.29 -4.96 -1.29
C PHE A 442 1.36 -5.89 -2.07
N ARG A 443 1.35 -7.18 -1.74
CA ARG A 443 0.45 -8.14 -2.37
C ARG A 443 -1.01 -7.77 -2.08
N ILE A 444 -1.39 -7.51 -0.83
CA ILE A 444 -2.73 -7.08 -0.44
C ILE A 444 -3.11 -5.80 -1.20
N SER A 445 -2.23 -4.80 -1.19
CA SER A 445 -2.47 -3.54 -1.89
C SER A 445 -2.69 -3.74 -3.39
N LYS A 446 -1.91 -4.60 -4.03
CA LYS A 446 -1.97 -4.85 -5.48
C LYS A 446 -3.14 -5.74 -5.90
N THR A 447 -3.43 -6.79 -5.15
CA THR A 447 -4.43 -7.82 -5.52
C THR A 447 -5.77 -7.59 -4.85
N ASP A 448 -5.79 -7.49 -3.53
CA ASP A 448 -7.03 -7.43 -2.76
C ASP A 448 -7.65 -6.01 -2.83
N LEU A 449 -6.82 -4.97 -2.65
CA LEU A 449 -7.24 -3.57 -2.74
C LEU A 449 -7.15 -2.97 -4.15
N LYS A 450 -6.62 -3.70 -5.14
CA LYS A 450 -6.49 -3.28 -6.54
C LYS A 450 -5.95 -1.87 -6.72
N ILE A 451 -4.81 -1.55 -6.07
CA ILE A 451 -4.14 -0.26 -6.26
C ILE A 451 -3.72 -0.04 -7.72
N ARG A 452 -3.54 -1.12 -8.48
CA ARG A 452 -3.20 -1.12 -9.90
C ARG A 452 -4.23 -1.92 -10.73
N PRO A 453 -4.36 -1.66 -12.05
CA PRO A 453 -3.71 -0.57 -12.80
C PRO A 453 -4.21 0.80 -12.35
N ILE A 454 -3.34 1.83 -12.45
CA ILE A 454 -3.69 3.21 -12.14
C ILE A 454 -4.19 3.87 -13.43
N TYR A 455 -5.44 4.37 -13.40
CA TYR A 455 -6.08 4.99 -14.56
C TYR A 455 -5.96 6.53 -14.57
N HIS A 456 -5.42 7.13 -13.51
CA HIS A 456 -5.22 8.58 -13.43
C HIS A 456 -3.97 8.99 -14.20
N ARG A 457 -4.04 10.19 -14.85
CA ARG A 457 -2.92 10.77 -15.59
C ARG A 457 -2.28 11.92 -14.83
N LEU A 458 -3.08 12.71 -14.09
CA LEU A 458 -2.57 13.82 -13.30
C LEU A 458 -1.85 13.32 -12.05
N GLU A 459 -0.67 13.86 -11.79
CA GLU A 459 0.16 13.52 -10.62
C GLU A 459 -0.62 13.68 -9.31
N THR A 460 -1.37 14.77 -9.15
CA THR A 460 -2.22 15.04 -7.99
C THR A 460 -3.19 13.90 -7.72
N ARG A 461 -3.88 13.43 -8.75
CA ARG A 461 -4.85 12.32 -8.66
C ARG A 461 -4.19 10.96 -8.47
N ILE A 462 -2.97 10.76 -9.02
CA ILE A 462 -2.17 9.56 -8.77
C ILE A 462 -1.81 9.50 -7.28
N LYS A 463 -1.28 10.58 -6.71
CA LYS A 463 -0.92 10.67 -5.30
C LYS A 463 -2.12 10.51 -4.37
N ALA A 464 -3.27 11.13 -4.69
CA ALA A 464 -4.52 10.93 -3.95
C ALA A 464 -5.02 9.47 -4.01
N HIS A 465 -4.90 8.81 -5.16
CA HIS A 465 -5.24 7.39 -5.32
C HIS A 465 -4.36 6.48 -4.44
N ILE A 466 -3.06 6.78 -4.36
CA ILE A 466 -2.14 6.04 -3.49
C ILE A 466 -2.50 6.26 -2.01
N LEU A 467 -2.79 7.51 -1.61
CA LEU A 467 -3.21 7.82 -0.25
C LEU A 467 -4.48 7.06 0.18
N ILE A 468 -5.51 7.03 -0.67
CA ILE A 468 -6.73 6.24 -0.43
C ILE A 468 -6.38 4.77 -0.23
N SER A 469 -5.47 4.23 -1.03
CA SER A 469 -5.05 2.82 -0.93
C SER A 469 -4.24 2.54 0.33
N PHE A 470 -3.41 3.50 0.76
CA PHE A 470 -2.65 3.43 2.00
C PHE A 470 -3.58 3.39 3.23
N VAL A 471 -4.60 4.26 3.27
CA VAL A 471 -5.60 4.25 4.35
C VAL A 471 -6.43 2.97 4.32
N ALA A 472 -6.86 2.52 3.14
CA ALA A 472 -7.59 1.25 3.01
C ALA A 472 -6.75 0.07 3.51
N TYR A 473 -5.43 0.08 3.26
CA TYR A 473 -4.52 -0.93 3.78
C TYR A 473 -4.40 -0.86 5.32
N ALA A 474 -4.37 0.33 5.91
CA ALA A 474 -4.38 0.50 7.37
C ALA A 474 -5.66 -0.06 7.99
N VAL A 475 -6.82 0.24 7.42
CA VAL A 475 -8.12 -0.32 7.84
C VAL A 475 -8.13 -1.85 7.69
N TYR A 476 -7.59 -2.38 6.58
CA TYR A 476 -7.47 -3.83 6.37
C TYR A 476 -6.63 -4.51 7.47
N LYS A 477 -5.50 -3.90 7.85
CA LYS A 477 -4.62 -4.45 8.89
C LYS A 477 -5.27 -4.44 10.27
N GLU A 478 -6.00 -3.38 10.62
CA GLU A 478 -6.73 -3.32 11.88
C GLU A 478 -7.89 -4.33 11.90
N PHE A 479 -8.58 -4.51 10.77
CA PHE A 479 -9.57 -5.56 10.60
C PHE A 479 -8.94 -6.96 10.78
N GLU A 480 -7.82 -7.24 10.10
CA GLU A 480 -7.09 -8.52 10.25
C GLU A 480 -6.72 -8.80 11.71
N ARG A 481 -6.27 -7.76 12.45
CA ARG A 481 -5.91 -7.88 13.86
C ARG A 481 -7.12 -8.25 14.73
N LYS A 482 -8.21 -7.47 14.61
CA LYS A 482 -9.41 -7.67 15.43
C LYS A 482 -10.05 -9.04 15.18
N ILE A 483 -10.16 -9.47 13.92
CA ILE A 483 -10.70 -10.79 13.59
C ILE A 483 -9.82 -11.93 14.16
N LYS A 484 -8.49 -11.79 14.10
CA LYS A 484 -7.58 -12.79 14.68
C LYS A 484 -7.68 -12.89 16.22
N LEU A 485 -7.86 -11.77 16.89
CA LEU A 485 -7.99 -11.74 18.36
C LEU A 485 -9.31 -12.32 18.85
N SER A 486 -10.37 -12.19 18.07
CA SER A 486 -11.73 -12.60 18.46
C SER A 486 -12.05 -14.05 18.07
N ASN A 487 -11.13 -14.77 17.43
CA ASN A 487 -11.31 -16.18 17.02
C ASN A 487 -12.63 -16.44 16.28
N VAL A 488 -13.00 -15.56 15.35
CA VAL A 488 -14.21 -15.71 14.52
C VAL A 488 -14.13 -17.04 13.75
N ASP A 489 -15.18 -17.86 13.83
CA ASP A 489 -15.21 -19.22 13.27
C ASP A 489 -15.43 -19.22 11.75
N VAL A 490 -14.57 -18.51 11.03
CA VAL A 490 -14.56 -18.48 9.56
C VAL A 490 -13.19 -18.10 9.01
N LYS A 491 -12.85 -18.61 7.84
CA LYS A 491 -11.61 -18.20 7.15
C LYS A 491 -11.64 -16.70 6.87
N PHE A 492 -10.55 -16.01 7.21
CA PHE A 492 -10.44 -14.54 7.09
C PHE A 492 -10.93 -13.97 5.74
N LYS A 493 -10.64 -14.62 4.62
CA LYS A 493 -11.13 -14.14 3.31
C LYS A 493 -12.65 -14.19 3.16
N LEU A 494 -13.33 -15.14 3.79
CA LEU A 494 -14.78 -15.26 3.72
C LEU A 494 -15.48 -14.19 4.57
N THR A 495 -14.81 -13.59 5.56
CA THR A 495 -15.40 -12.49 6.34
C THR A 495 -15.85 -11.33 5.44
N PHE A 496 -15.11 -11.06 4.37
CA PHE A 496 -15.49 -10.02 3.39
C PHE A 496 -16.80 -10.35 2.67
N ASP A 497 -17.06 -11.62 2.38
CA ASP A 497 -18.29 -12.04 1.73
C ASP A 497 -19.48 -11.95 2.70
N TYR A 498 -19.31 -12.31 3.96
CA TYR A 498 -20.32 -12.09 5.01
C TYR A 498 -20.62 -10.60 5.21
N ILE A 499 -19.62 -9.73 5.20
CA ILE A 499 -19.81 -8.28 5.32
C ILE A 499 -20.58 -7.71 4.12
N LYS A 500 -20.37 -8.21 2.90
CA LYS A 500 -21.12 -7.79 1.69
C LYS A 500 -22.61 -8.10 1.80
N THR A 501 -22.99 -9.10 2.58
CA THR A 501 -24.38 -9.51 2.79
C THR A 501 -25.01 -8.94 4.06
N MET A 502 -24.32 -8.04 4.78
CA MET A 502 -24.93 -7.27 5.85
C MET A 502 -25.80 -6.17 5.25
N TYR A 503 -27.10 -6.38 5.29
CA TYR A 503 -28.09 -5.44 4.78
C TYR A 503 -28.75 -4.63 5.88
N GLY A 504 -29.23 -3.46 5.52
CA GLY A 504 -30.15 -2.65 6.29
C GLY A 504 -31.27 -2.15 5.40
N TYR A 505 -32.33 -1.67 6.00
CA TYR A 505 -33.46 -1.07 5.31
C TYR A 505 -33.64 0.39 5.72
N LYS A 506 -34.11 1.19 4.78
CA LYS A 506 -34.37 2.60 5.00
C LYS A 506 -35.62 2.76 5.87
N THR A 507 -35.48 3.53 6.96
CA THR A 507 -36.60 3.97 7.81
C THR A 507 -36.73 5.49 7.74
N LEU A 508 -37.70 6.05 8.44
CA LEU A 508 -37.84 7.50 8.61
C LEU A 508 -36.69 8.13 9.39
N PHE A 509 -36.04 7.34 10.25
CA PHE A 509 -34.96 7.81 11.14
C PHE A 509 -33.56 7.46 10.63
N GLY A 510 -33.47 6.80 9.49
CA GLY A 510 -32.19 6.42 8.90
C GLY A 510 -32.20 5.05 8.25
N VAL A 511 -31.12 4.32 8.38
CA VAL A 511 -30.97 2.95 7.91
C VAL A 511 -30.78 2.03 9.10
N GLU A 512 -31.72 1.13 9.31
CA GLU A 512 -31.67 0.13 10.37
C GLU A 512 -31.10 -1.18 9.84
N PRO A 513 -30.20 -1.86 10.59
CA PRO A 513 -29.66 -3.15 10.19
C PRO A 513 -30.75 -4.23 10.22
N LEU A 514 -30.70 -5.14 9.24
CA LEU A 514 -31.42 -6.39 9.34
C LEU A 514 -30.75 -7.31 10.35
N GLU A 515 -31.50 -8.33 10.77
CA GLU A 515 -30.96 -9.36 11.66
C GLU A 515 -29.72 -10.01 11.01
N MET A 516 -28.65 -10.11 11.80
CA MET A 516 -27.39 -10.71 11.39
C MET A 516 -27.41 -12.20 11.67
N ASP A 517 -26.84 -12.99 10.75
CA ASP A 517 -26.52 -14.38 11.05
C ASP A 517 -25.40 -14.49 12.10
N GLU A 518 -25.13 -15.70 12.58
CA GLU A 518 -24.18 -15.96 13.65
C GLU A 518 -22.77 -15.47 13.31
N ILE A 519 -22.27 -15.72 12.10
CA ILE A 519 -20.93 -15.28 11.66
C ILE A 519 -20.88 -13.76 11.50
N GLN A 520 -21.92 -13.16 10.93
CA GLN A 520 -22.01 -11.69 10.82
C GLN A 520 -21.98 -11.03 12.20
N ARG A 521 -22.67 -11.62 13.19
CA ARG A 521 -22.66 -11.15 14.57
C ARG A 521 -21.29 -11.27 15.21
N GLN A 522 -20.62 -12.43 15.05
CA GLN A 522 -19.23 -12.62 15.52
C GLN A 522 -18.28 -11.57 14.91
N ILE A 523 -18.40 -11.28 13.61
CA ILE A 523 -17.61 -10.25 12.95
C ILE A 523 -17.93 -8.86 13.54
N TYR A 524 -19.20 -8.54 13.72
CA TYR A 524 -19.62 -7.29 14.31
C TYR A 524 -19.08 -7.13 15.74
N ASP A 525 -19.26 -8.12 16.58
CA ASP A 525 -18.80 -8.11 17.97
C ASP A 525 -17.26 -7.97 18.04
N ALA A 526 -16.52 -8.65 17.16
CA ALA A 526 -15.07 -8.52 17.05
C ALA A 526 -14.61 -7.05 16.79
N ILE A 527 -15.39 -6.29 16.05
CA ILE A 527 -15.04 -4.90 15.71
C ILE A 527 -15.47 -3.95 16.84
N TYR A 528 -16.60 -4.19 17.50
CA TYR A 528 -17.17 -3.31 18.51
C TYR A 528 -16.76 -3.65 19.95
N SER A 529 -16.17 -4.84 20.19
CA SER A 529 -15.53 -5.15 21.48
C SER A 529 -14.35 -4.20 21.74
N LYS A 530 -14.23 -3.74 22.99
CA LYS A 530 -13.19 -2.81 23.43
C LYS A 530 -11.79 -3.43 23.42
#